data_060c0cee6966a205211db2406f9ca1b6
#
_entry.id   060c0cee6966a205211db2406f9ca1b6
#
_cell.length_a   1.000
_cell.length_b   1.000
_cell.length_c   1.000
_cell.angle_alpha   90.00
_cell.angle_beta   90.00
_cell.angle_gamma   90.00
#
_symmetry.space_group_name_H-M   'P 1'
#
loop_
_entity.id
_entity.type
_entity.pdbx_description
1 polymer ?
#
loop_
_entity_poly.entity_id
_entity_poly.type
_entity_poly.pdbx_seq_one_letter_code
_entity_poly.pdbx_strand_id
1 'polypeptide(L)'
;RRSVAALSKHVLGGLANCFSFWVCGEDVARKKPDCEAYLLALRQLGLGAERGLALEDSGNGLAAADGAGLACLVTASHYGAAEAPERFARARAVVSELGPQVKVLRGPACQGSRITLSYLHDLLEAAQP
;
A
#
# COMPACT_ATOMS: atom_id res chain seq x y z
N ARG A 1 -0.67 11.60 14.97
CA ARG A 1 -1.81 10.86 15.58
C ARG A 1 -3.09 11.69 15.63
N ARG A 2 -3.07 12.94 16.13
CA ARG A 2 -4.30 13.77 16.22
C ARG A 2 -4.96 13.96 14.86
N SER A 3 -4.19 14.26 13.80
CA SER A 3 -4.70 14.44 12.45
C SER A 3 -5.31 13.15 11.87
N VAL A 4 -4.65 11.99 12.10
CA VAL A 4 -5.16 10.70 11.67
C VAL A 4 -6.46 10.37 12.40
N ALA A 5 -6.53 10.55 13.71
CA ALA A 5 -7.74 10.31 14.50
C ALA A 5 -8.91 11.19 14.04
N ALA A 6 -8.66 12.49 13.78
CA ALA A 6 -9.66 13.41 13.28
C ALA A 6 -10.16 13.01 11.89
N LEU A 7 -9.26 12.71 10.97
CA LEU A 7 -9.57 12.26 9.60
C LEU A 7 -10.38 10.95 9.64
N SER A 8 -9.94 9.97 10.42
CA SER A 8 -10.63 8.69 10.56
C SER A 8 -12.05 8.86 11.05
N LYS A 9 -12.27 9.72 12.05
CA LYS A 9 -13.61 10.01 12.59
C LYS A 9 -14.53 10.69 11.56
N HIS A 10 -14.00 11.66 10.81
CA HIS A 10 -14.81 12.43 9.87
C HIS A 10 -15.05 11.73 8.53
N VAL A 11 -14.07 11.00 8.01
CA VAL A 11 -14.13 10.38 6.69
C VAL A 11 -14.62 8.94 6.77
N LEU A 12 -14.11 8.17 7.72
CA LEU A 12 -14.38 6.73 7.83
C LEU A 12 -15.56 6.40 8.76
N GLY A 13 -15.93 7.31 9.67
CA GLY A 13 -17.02 7.05 10.61
C GLY A 13 -16.83 5.70 11.32
N GLY A 14 -17.84 4.84 11.24
CA GLY A 14 -17.81 3.49 11.82
C GLY A 14 -16.77 2.57 11.23
N LEU A 15 -16.32 2.81 9.99
CA LEU A 15 -15.26 2.02 9.34
C LEU A 15 -13.88 2.21 9.99
N ALA A 16 -13.70 3.27 10.78
CA ALA A 16 -12.44 3.46 11.52
C ALA A 16 -12.12 2.27 12.45
N ASN A 17 -13.14 1.55 12.92
CA ASN A 17 -12.99 0.37 13.77
C ASN A 17 -12.52 -0.90 13.01
N CYS A 18 -12.49 -0.84 11.67
CA CYS A 18 -11.96 -1.95 10.84
C CYS A 18 -10.43 -1.97 10.80
N PHE A 19 -9.76 -0.91 11.29
CA PHE A 19 -8.31 -0.85 11.35
C PHE A 19 -7.81 -1.36 12.69
N SER A 20 -6.87 -2.30 12.67
CA SER A 20 -6.31 -2.88 13.90
C SER A 20 -5.52 -1.86 14.71
N PHE A 21 -4.77 -0.98 14.03
CA PHE A 21 -3.97 0.09 14.65
C PHE A 21 -3.50 1.10 13.59
N TRP A 22 -2.80 2.13 14.05
CA TRP A 22 -2.20 3.17 13.24
C TRP A 22 -0.73 3.30 13.57
N VAL A 23 0.13 3.28 12.55
CA VAL A 23 1.53 3.70 12.64
C VAL A 23 1.63 5.09 12.00
N CYS A 24 1.98 6.08 12.81
CA CYS A 24 2.08 7.47 12.38
C CYS A 24 3.55 7.89 12.29
N GLY A 25 3.81 8.99 11.59
CA GLY A 25 5.19 9.50 11.41
C GLY A 25 5.90 9.89 12.71
N GLU A 26 5.19 10.02 13.83
CA GLU A 26 5.75 10.26 15.18
C GLU A 26 6.10 8.96 15.93
N ASP A 27 5.70 7.80 15.40
CA ASP A 27 6.00 6.50 15.98
C ASP A 27 7.32 5.91 15.48
N VAL A 28 7.95 6.56 14.51
CA VAL A 28 9.18 6.12 13.84
C VAL A 28 10.23 7.22 13.85
N ALA A 29 11.49 6.84 13.94
CA ALA A 29 12.61 7.77 13.85
C ALA A 29 12.86 8.20 12.40
N ARG A 30 12.69 7.29 11.46
CA ARG A 30 12.93 7.52 10.02
C ARG A 30 11.63 7.36 9.24
N LYS A 31 11.29 8.40 8.49
CA LYS A 31 10.09 8.44 7.65
C LYS A 31 10.36 7.81 6.28
N LYS A 32 9.30 7.47 5.54
CA LYS A 32 9.41 7.03 4.14
C LYS A 32 10.32 7.98 3.34
N PRO A 33 11.24 7.46 2.53
CA PRO A 33 11.29 6.11 1.98
C PRO A 33 11.91 5.03 2.88
N ASP A 34 12.27 5.32 4.13
CA ASP A 34 12.75 4.30 5.07
C ASP A 34 11.63 3.29 5.41
N CYS A 35 12.01 2.03 5.59
CA CYS A 35 11.07 0.94 5.83
C CYS A 35 10.58 0.84 7.30
N GLU A 36 11.05 1.68 8.20
CA GLU A 36 10.83 1.56 9.65
C GLU A 36 9.34 1.47 10.01
N ALA A 37 8.48 2.27 9.35
CA ALA A 37 7.04 2.25 9.62
C ALA A 37 6.40 0.90 9.29
N TYR A 38 6.80 0.28 8.19
CA TYR A 38 6.31 -1.04 7.79
C TYR A 38 6.84 -2.15 8.68
N LEU A 39 8.13 -2.10 9.04
CA LEU A 39 8.71 -3.04 9.99
C LEU A 39 8.04 -2.95 11.37
N LEU A 40 7.70 -1.73 11.82
CA LEU A 40 6.94 -1.54 13.05
C LEU A 40 5.54 -2.14 12.94
N ALA A 41 4.84 -1.92 11.82
CA ALA A 41 3.52 -2.49 11.58
C ALA A 41 3.56 -4.03 11.57
N LEU A 42 4.51 -4.64 10.86
CA LEU A 42 4.69 -6.10 10.83
C LEU A 42 4.95 -6.68 12.23
N ARG A 43 5.80 -6.02 13.03
CA ARG A 43 6.05 -6.43 14.42
C ARG A 43 4.77 -6.38 15.27
N GLN A 44 3.96 -5.33 15.13
CA GLN A 44 2.70 -5.21 15.88
C GLN A 44 1.66 -6.26 15.46
N LEU A 45 1.68 -6.68 14.19
CA LEU A 45 0.83 -7.75 13.69
C LEU A 45 1.35 -9.16 14.05
N GLY A 46 2.62 -9.29 14.42
CA GLY A 46 3.26 -10.59 14.59
C GLY A 46 3.36 -11.38 13.28
N LEU A 47 3.50 -10.69 12.14
CA LEU A 47 3.52 -11.29 10.80
C LEU A 47 4.88 -11.09 10.13
N GLY A 48 5.30 -12.07 9.31
CA GLY A 48 6.37 -11.90 8.34
C GLY A 48 5.91 -11.08 7.13
N ALA A 49 6.86 -10.48 6.43
CA ALA A 49 6.57 -9.64 5.26
C ALA A 49 5.89 -10.41 4.13
N GLU A 50 6.16 -11.71 4.01
CA GLU A 50 5.56 -12.62 3.01
C GLU A 50 4.04 -12.75 3.16
N ARG A 51 3.49 -12.34 4.31
CA ARG A 51 2.05 -12.35 4.60
C ARG A 51 1.39 -10.97 4.51
N GLY A 52 2.14 -9.97 4.07
CA GLY A 52 1.70 -8.60 3.99
C GLY A 52 1.69 -8.06 2.57
N LEU A 53 0.67 -7.31 2.21
CA LEU A 53 0.59 -6.53 0.99
C LEU A 53 0.42 -5.06 1.34
N ALA A 54 1.35 -4.22 0.88
CA ALA A 54 1.24 -2.77 1.02
C ALA A 54 0.38 -2.18 -0.12
N LEU A 55 -0.41 -1.16 0.21
CA LEU A 55 -1.09 -0.31 -0.76
C LEU A 55 -0.47 1.08 -0.67
N GLU A 56 0.08 1.57 -1.77
CA GLU A 56 0.82 2.83 -1.82
C GLU A 56 0.39 3.70 -3.00
N ASP A 57 0.74 4.98 -2.95
CA ASP A 57 0.43 5.97 -3.98
C ASP A 57 1.66 6.72 -4.51
N SER A 58 2.85 6.40 -4.01
CA SER A 58 4.09 7.12 -4.30
C SER A 58 5.31 6.20 -4.37
N GLY A 59 6.33 6.65 -5.09
CA GLY A 59 7.62 5.96 -5.16
C GLY A 59 8.32 5.85 -3.81
N ASN A 60 8.17 6.85 -2.92
CA ASN A 60 8.69 6.79 -1.56
C ASN A 60 7.98 5.73 -0.71
N GLY A 61 6.67 5.60 -0.88
CA GLY A 61 5.89 4.57 -0.22
C GLY A 61 6.27 3.17 -0.71
N LEU A 62 6.40 3.00 -2.03
CA LEU A 62 6.87 1.74 -2.62
C LEU A 62 8.28 1.37 -2.12
N ALA A 63 9.21 2.32 -2.11
CA ALA A 63 10.57 2.05 -1.62
C ALA A 63 10.58 1.60 -0.15
N ALA A 64 9.73 2.21 0.69
CA ALA A 64 9.58 1.81 2.08
C ALA A 64 8.98 0.41 2.24
N ALA A 65 7.96 0.06 1.44
CA ALA A 65 7.36 -1.26 1.44
C ALA A 65 8.35 -2.33 0.96
N ASP A 66 9.04 -2.07 -0.15
CA ASP A 66 10.07 -2.94 -0.71
C ASP A 66 11.23 -3.17 0.27
N GLY A 67 11.71 -2.09 0.92
CA GLY A 67 12.74 -2.18 1.96
C GLY A 67 12.32 -2.99 3.20
N ALA A 68 11.02 -3.15 3.43
CA ALA A 68 10.46 -4.03 4.47
C ALA A 68 10.19 -5.46 3.96
N GLY A 69 10.44 -5.75 2.67
CA GLY A 69 10.19 -7.05 2.04
C GLY A 69 8.71 -7.30 1.69
N LEU A 70 7.86 -6.27 1.73
CA LEU A 70 6.45 -6.38 1.44
C LEU A 70 6.18 -6.39 -0.07
N ALA A 71 5.24 -7.24 -0.50
CA ALA A 71 4.57 -7.05 -1.78
C ALA A 71 3.83 -5.71 -1.79
N CYS A 72 3.78 -5.02 -2.93
CA CYS A 72 3.16 -3.71 -3.02
C CYS A 72 2.30 -3.55 -4.27
N LEU A 73 1.07 -3.07 -4.09
CA LEU A 73 0.19 -2.53 -5.12
C LEU A 73 0.27 -1.01 -5.06
N VAL A 74 0.58 -0.36 -6.19
CA VAL A 74 0.63 1.10 -6.28
C VAL A 74 -0.60 1.61 -7.02
N THR A 75 -1.24 2.63 -6.47
CA THR A 75 -2.26 3.42 -7.17
C THR A 75 -1.58 4.64 -7.79
N ALA A 76 -1.55 4.73 -9.13
CA ALA A 76 -1.05 5.90 -9.83
C ALA A 76 -2.10 7.02 -9.75
N SER A 77 -2.30 7.58 -8.55
CA SER A 77 -3.15 8.75 -8.35
C SER A 77 -2.62 9.95 -9.15
N HIS A 78 -3.41 11.02 -9.23
CA HIS A 78 -3.05 12.24 -9.98
C HIS A 78 -1.65 12.79 -9.61
N TYR A 79 -1.20 12.56 -8.39
CA TYR A 79 0.13 12.95 -7.90
C TYR A 79 1.22 11.96 -8.31
N GLY A 80 0.93 10.65 -8.28
CA GLY A 80 1.86 9.60 -8.70
C GLY A 80 2.03 9.48 -10.21
N ALA A 81 1.05 9.95 -11.01
CA ALA A 81 1.13 9.97 -12.46
C ALA A 81 2.26 10.88 -13.01
N ALA A 82 2.75 11.82 -12.21
CA ALA A 82 3.89 12.67 -12.54
C ALA A 82 5.24 12.00 -12.22
N GLU A 83 5.25 10.87 -11.53
CA GLU A 83 6.49 10.15 -11.24
C GLU A 83 6.91 9.29 -12.43
N ALA A 84 8.23 9.19 -12.66
CA ALA A 84 8.76 8.35 -13.73
C ALA A 84 8.34 6.88 -13.53
N PRO A 85 7.87 6.20 -14.61
CA PRO A 85 7.40 4.80 -14.52
C PRO A 85 8.40 3.83 -13.88
N GLU A 86 9.71 4.11 -14.02
CA GLU A 86 10.79 3.30 -13.45
C GLU A 86 10.74 3.26 -11.91
N ARG A 87 10.18 4.31 -11.28
CA ARG A 87 10.03 4.35 -9.81
C ARG A 87 9.07 3.28 -9.29
N PHE A 88 8.20 2.78 -10.15
CA PHE A 88 7.24 1.72 -9.79
C PHE A 88 7.66 0.34 -10.28
N ALA A 89 8.90 0.18 -10.77
CA ALA A 89 9.39 -1.08 -11.34
C ALA A 89 9.28 -2.27 -10.38
N ARG A 90 9.40 -2.03 -9.07
CA ARG A 90 9.32 -3.07 -8.04
C ARG A 90 7.90 -3.34 -7.48
N ALA A 91 6.89 -2.60 -7.94
CA ALA A 91 5.52 -2.88 -7.56
C ALA A 91 5.02 -4.19 -8.21
N ARG A 92 4.23 -4.97 -7.48
CA ARG A 92 3.54 -6.16 -8.03
C ARG A 92 2.54 -5.78 -9.10
N ALA A 93 1.83 -4.70 -8.87
CA ALA A 93 0.96 -4.08 -9.85
C ALA A 93 0.91 -2.57 -9.64
N VAL A 94 0.62 -1.85 -10.72
CA VAL A 94 0.30 -0.43 -10.72
C VAL A 94 -1.08 -0.29 -11.34
N VAL A 95 -1.99 0.37 -10.64
CA VAL A 95 -3.37 0.58 -11.08
C VAL A 95 -3.73 2.07 -11.07
N SER A 96 -4.72 2.45 -11.87
CA SER A 96 -5.16 3.85 -11.97
C SER A 96 -5.82 4.35 -10.67
N GLU A 97 -6.56 3.48 -9.99
CA GLU A 97 -7.37 3.79 -8.80
C GLU A 97 -7.78 2.50 -8.10
N LEU A 98 -8.42 2.60 -6.91
CA LEU A 98 -9.05 1.46 -6.23
C LEU A 98 -10.58 1.40 -6.44
N GLY A 99 -11.12 2.26 -7.29
CA GLY A 99 -12.54 2.40 -7.56
C GLY A 99 -13.11 1.32 -8.51
N PRO A 100 -14.34 1.53 -9.02
CA PRO A 100 -15.05 0.52 -9.81
C PRO A 100 -14.59 0.42 -11.27
N GLN A 101 -13.72 1.30 -11.75
CA GLN A 101 -13.25 1.35 -13.14
C GLN A 101 -11.72 1.26 -13.21
N VAL A 102 -11.15 0.35 -12.45
CA VAL A 102 -9.70 0.15 -12.37
C VAL A 102 -9.13 -0.19 -13.74
N LYS A 103 -8.07 0.53 -14.11
CA LYS A 103 -7.18 0.15 -15.21
C LYS A 103 -5.87 -0.34 -14.62
N VAL A 104 -5.47 -1.54 -14.98
CA VAL A 104 -4.14 -2.05 -14.64
C VAL A 104 -3.15 -1.41 -15.62
N LEU A 105 -2.23 -0.62 -15.09
CA LEU A 105 -1.19 0.07 -15.86
C LEU A 105 0.05 -0.81 -16.00
N ARG A 106 0.29 -1.68 -15.00
CA ARG A 106 1.37 -2.66 -14.97
C ARG A 106 1.00 -3.82 -14.05
N GLY A 107 1.43 -5.04 -14.39
CA GLY A 107 1.17 -6.25 -13.60
C GLY A 107 0.03 -7.10 -14.16
N PRO A 108 -0.45 -8.09 -13.41
CA PRO A 108 -1.53 -8.98 -13.85
C PRO A 108 -2.86 -8.23 -13.99
N ALA A 109 -3.66 -8.64 -14.97
CA ALA A 109 -4.98 -8.05 -15.20
C ALA A 109 -5.94 -8.38 -14.04
N CYS A 110 -6.77 -7.43 -13.62
CA CYS A 110 -7.85 -7.67 -12.68
C CYS A 110 -9.16 -8.01 -13.42
N GLN A 111 -9.92 -8.95 -12.88
CA GLN A 111 -11.21 -9.30 -13.44
C GLN A 111 -12.28 -8.25 -13.13
N GLY A 112 -13.13 -7.93 -14.09
CA GLY A 112 -14.26 -7.03 -13.90
C GLY A 112 -13.90 -5.59 -13.54
N SER A 113 -12.70 -5.13 -13.88
CA SER A 113 -12.21 -3.77 -13.59
C SER A 113 -12.36 -3.37 -12.11
N ARG A 114 -12.12 -4.31 -11.20
CA ARG A 114 -12.21 -4.09 -9.74
C ARG A 114 -11.06 -4.77 -9.02
N ILE A 115 -10.55 -4.13 -7.98
CA ILE A 115 -9.63 -4.76 -7.04
C ILE A 115 -10.46 -5.60 -6.07
N THR A 116 -10.26 -6.91 -6.11
CA THR A 116 -10.92 -7.89 -5.23
C THR A 116 -9.91 -8.48 -4.24
N LEU A 117 -10.39 -9.11 -3.17
CA LEU A 117 -9.52 -9.83 -2.24
C LEU A 117 -8.75 -10.95 -2.96
N SER A 118 -9.38 -11.64 -3.93
CA SER A 118 -8.69 -12.65 -4.74
C SER A 118 -7.53 -12.03 -5.50
N TYR A 119 -7.74 -10.89 -6.17
CA TYR A 119 -6.67 -10.19 -6.87
C TYR A 119 -5.51 -9.78 -5.94
N LEU A 120 -5.82 -9.28 -4.75
CA LEU A 120 -4.79 -8.93 -3.76
C LEU A 120 -4.03 -10.18 -3.27
N HIS A 121 -4.72 -11.29 -3.10
CA HIS A 121 -4.10 -12.57 -2.73
C HIS A 121 -3.17 -13.06 -3.83
N ASP A 122 -3.60 -13.00 -5.09
CA ASP A 122 -2.79 -13.41 -6.25
C ASP A 122 -1.52 -12.54 -6.35
N LEU A 123 -1.61 -11.23 -6.06
CA LEU A 123 -0.44 -10.35 -6.00
C LEU A 123 0.52 -10.72 -4.86
N LEU A 124 0.00 -11.19 -3.74
CA LEU A 124 0.82 -11.60 -2.60
C LEU A 124 1.60 -12.89 -2.92
N GLU A 125 0.94 -13.85 -3.57
CA GLU A 125 1.52 -15.15 -3.93
C GLU A 125 2.49 -15.06 -5.13
N ALA A 126 2.37 -14.05 -5.97
CA ALA A 126 3.24 -13.88 -7.13
C ALA A 126 4.71 -13.71 -6.72
N ALA A 127 5.64 -14.29 -7.48
CA ALA A 127 7.07 -14.09 -7.27
C ALA A 127 7.45 -12.59 -7.39
N GLN A 128 8.49 -12.13 -6.69
CA GLN A 128 8.95 -10.74 -6.82
C GLN A 128 9.47 -10.49 -8.25
N PRO A 129 9.12 -9.32 -8.83
CA PRO A 129 9.59 -8.94 -10.15
C PRO A 129 11.10 -8.72 -10.17
#